data_4df2e0cb368f19842ef5f9254eb72f8b
#
_entry.id   4df2e0cb368f19842ef5f9254eb72f8b
#
_cell.length_a   1.000
_cell.length_b   1.000
_cell.length_c   1.000
_cell.angle_alpha   90.00
_cell.angle_beta   90.00
_cell.angle_gamma   90.00
#
_symmetry.space_group_name_H-M   'P 1'
#
loop_
_entity.id
_entity.type
_entity.pdbx_description
1 polymer ?
#
loop_
_entity_poly.entity_id
_entity_poly.type
_entity_poly.pdbx_seq_one_letter_code
_entity_poly.pdbx_strand_id
1 'polypeptide(L)'
;MAKYKLTADELLLVYLTFIAQTENGDPKLNRNYFRKWYEGGGKERLRELFNSLKEKGVIRKNYNPSTYDPDEIEFNQNFIKQYFKLSGELGMELEEAYPTNLYLNGKTVSLKNIAKKFLNMSEFYFWYSSTIGHSIEKHREILEILEWAKSKDLVQVSMIEFVSSQKWKEFKEMRDKGINGKVSTEQLYDTA
;
A
#
# COMPACT_ATOMS: atom_id res chain seq x y z
N MET A 1 -9.93 -7.71 -12.60
CA MET A 1 -8.53 -7.72 -13.10
C MET A 1 -8.08 -6.28 -13.30
N ALA A 2 -6.96 -5.89 -12.67
CA ALA A 2 -6.44 -4.54 -12.85
C ALA A 2 -6.03 -4.34 -14.33
N LYS A 3 -6.64 -3.37 -14.96
CA LYS A 3 -6.49 -3.07 -16.39
C LYS A 3 -5.04 -2.86 -16.83
N TYR A 4 -4.19 -2.38 -15.91
CA TYR A 4 -2.85 -1.90 -16.27
C TYR A 4 -1.70 -2.85 -15.90
N LYS A 5 -1.90 -3.88 -15.10
CA LYS A 5 -0.88 -4.91 -14.71
C LYS A 5 0.52 -4.35 -14.45
N LEU A 6 0.63 -3.41 -13.52
CA LEU A 6 1.90 -2.76 -13.20
C LEU A 6 2.80 -3.66 -12.35
N THR A 7 4.10 -3.59 -12.61
CA THR A 7 5.13 -4.18 -11.74
C THR A 7 5.36 -3.30 -10.50
N ALA A 8 6.06 -3.82 -9.49
CA ALA A 8 6.40 -3.05 -8.30
C ALA A 8 7.24 -1.80 -8.62
N ASP A 9 8.19 -1.92 -9.55
CA ASP A 9 9.03 -0.79 -9.99
C ASP A 9 8.21 0.29 -10.70
N GLU A 10 7.27 -0.12 -11.56
CA GLU A 10 6.39 0.79 -12.26
C GLU A 10 5.44 1.51 -11.28
N LEU A 11 4.91 0.80 -10.29
CA LEU A 11 4.07 1.37 -9.24
C LEU A 11 4.86 2.39 -8.42
N LEU A 12 6.07 2.06 -8.03
CA LEU A 12 6.94 2.98 -7.31
C LEU A 12 7.24 4.23 -8.14
N LEU A 13 7.59 4.07 -9.42
CA LEU A 13 7.86 5.21 -10.32
C LEU A 13 6.63 6.10 -10.49
N VAL A 14 5.46 5.51 -10.69
CA VAL A 14 4.19 6.26 -10.78
C VAL A 14 3.93 7.05 -9.50
N TYR A 15 4.08 6.40 -8.35
CA TYR A 15 3.89 7.04 -7.06
C TYR A 15 4.85 8.22 -6.84
N LEU A 16 6.15 8.02 -7.07
CA LEU A 16 7.16 9.07 -6.93
C LEU A 16 6.90 10.25 -7.90
N THR A 17 6.50 9.96 -9.15
CA THR A 17 6.17 10.98 -10.14
C THR A 17 4.93 11.77 -9.71
N PHE A 18 3.91 11.09 -9.22
CA PHE A 18 2.67 11.73 -8.77
C PHE A 18 2.92 12.65 -7.56
N ILE A 19 3.70 12.20 -6.57
CA ILE A 19 4.08 13.03 -5.42
C ILE A 19 4.86 14.26 -5.90
N ALA A 20 5.86 14.07 -6.76
CA ALA A 20 6.65 15.18 -7.27
C ALA A 20 5.81 16.25 -8.01
N GLN A 21 4.72 15.84 -8.67
CA GLN A 21 3.78 16.77 -9.31
C GLN A 21 2.85 17.49 -8.33
N THR A 22 2.56 16.88 -7.18
CA THR A 22 1.57 17.40 -6.21
C THR A 22 2.18 18.16 -5.06
N GLU A 23 3.45 17.97 -4.76
CA GLU A 23 4.16 18.72 -3.73
C GLU A 23 4.64 20.09 -4.25
N ASN A 24 4.06 21.14 -3.72
CA ASN A 24 4.51 22.52 -3.99
C ASN A 24 5.96 22.71 -3.49
N GLY A 25 6.92 22.80 -4.43
CA GLY A 25 8.29 23.12 -4.11
C GLY A 25 9.32 22.01 -4.40
N ASP A 26 8.86 20.94 -5.05
CA ASP A 26 9.57 20.03 -5.81
C ASP A 26 10.86 19.42 -5.53
N PRO A 27 11.07 18.17 -5.51
CA PRO A 27 12.25 17.64 -6.17
C PRO A 27 11.89 17.15 -7.59
N LYS A 28 12.45 17.78 -8.62
CA LYS A 28 12.47 17.21 -9.96
C LYS A 28 12.85 15.74 -9.87
N LEU A 29 12.04 14.89 -10.48
CA LEU A 29 12.25 13.46 -10.50
C LEU A 29 13.50 13.14 -11.33
N ASN A 30 14.64 13.45 -10.75
CA ASN A 30 15.91 13.19 -11.37
C ASN A 30 16.40 11.77 -11.01
N ARG A 31 17.41 11.31 -11.74
CA ARG A 31 18.04 10.01 -11.52
C ARG A 31 18.46 9.78 -10.06
N ASN A 32 18.91 10.84 -9.36
CA ASN A 32 19.35 10.74 -7.97
C ASN A 32 18.19 10.59 -7.01
N TYR A 33 17.07 11.27 -7.27
CA TYR A 33 15.85 11.11 -6.50
C TYR A 33 15.29 9.68 -6.61
N PHE A 34 15.20 9.14 -7.83
CA PHE A 34 14.74 7.76 -8.02
C PHE A 34 15.70 6.74 -7.39
N ARG A 35 17.02 6.93 -7.53
CA ARG A 35 18.03 6.06 -6.91
C ARG A 35 17.99 6.03 -5.39
N LYS A 36 17.53 7.09 -4.76
CA LYS A 36 17.35 7.16 -3.31
C LYS A 36 16.33 6.12 -2.82
N TRP A 37 15.37 5.78 -3.66
CA TRP A 37 14.26 4.88 -3.33
C TRP A 37 14.38 3.50 -4.00
N TYR A 38 15.24 3.38 -5.01
CA TYR A 38 15.38 2.17 -5.80
C TYR A 38 16.85 1.89 -6.13
N GLU A 39 17.43 0.92 -5.46
CA GLU A 39 18.81 0.46 -5.74
C GLU A 39 18.86 -0.24 -7.11
N GLY A 40 19.56 0.33 -8.06
CA GLY A 40 19.65 -0.20 -9.43
C GLY A 40 19.03 0.68 -10.50
N GLY A 41 18.40 1.80 -10.12
CA GLY A 41 17.78 2.75 -11.05
C GLY A 41 18.79 3.54 -11.90
N GLY A 42 19.34 2.94 -12.95
CA GLY A 42 20.12 3.64 -13.98
C GLY A 42 19.21 4.39 -14.94
N LYS A 43 19.81 5.30 -15.77
CA LYS A 43 19.10 6.05 -16.81
C LYS A 43 18.32 5.14 -17.76
N GLU A 44 18.92 4.03 -18.15
CA GLU A 44 18.32 3.04 -19.04
C GLU A 44 17.09 2.39 -18.40
N ARG A 45 17.20 1.98 -17.13
CA ARG A 45 16.08 1.37 -16.40
C ARG A 45 14.90 2.32 -16.25
N LEU A 46 15.15 3.59 -15.95
CA LEU A 46 14.07 4.60 -15.91
C LEU A 46 13.39 4.75 -17.27
N ARG A 47 14.18 4.79 -18.36
CA ARG A 47 13.64 4.87 -19.71
C ARG A 47 12.75 3.68 -20.05
N GLU A 48 13.19 2.47 -19.72
CA GLU A 48 12.39 1.24 -19.90
C GLU A 48 11.06 1.30 -19.12
N LEU A 49 11.10 1.72 -17.87
CA LEU A 49 9.91 1.82 -17.01
C LEU A 49 8.92 2.86 -17.57
N PHE A 50 9.39 4.04 -17.99
CA PHE A 50 8.52 5.05 -18.58
C PHE A 50 7.94 4.60 -19.94
N ASN A 51 8.71 3.92 -20.77
CA ASN A 51 8.22 3.34 -22.01
C ASN A 51 7.13 2.29 -21.75
N SER A 52 7.37 1.40 -20.80
CA SER A 52 6.38 0.40 -20.38
C SER A 52 5.10 1.03 -19.84
N LEU A 53 5.20 2.08 -19.01
CA LEU A 53 4.04 2.82 -18.51
C LEU A 53 3.25 3.49 -19.66
N LYS A 54 3.94 3.98 -20.69
CA LYS A 54 3.30 4.53 -21.89
C LYS A 54 2.58 3.45 -22.69
N GLU A 55 3.22 2.31 -22.95
CA GLU A 55 2.61 1.16 -23.64
C GLU A 55 1.38 0.64 -22.91
N LYS A 56 1.40 0.63 -21.59
CA LYS A 56 0.26 0.26 -20.74
C LYS A 56 -0.82 1.36 -20.66
N GLY A 57 -0.60 2.53 -21.27
CA GLY A 57 -1.55 3.64 -21.27
C GLY A 57 -1.71 4.35 -19.92
N VAL A 58 -0.72 4.23 -19.03
CA VAL A 58 -0.66 4.91 -17.73
C VAL A 58 -0.29 6.37 -17.91
N ILE A 59 0.67 6.65 -18.80
CA ILE A 59 1.09 8.00 -19.18
C ILE A 59 0.78 8.25 -20.66
N ARG A 60 0.55 9.52 -21.02
CA ARG A 60 0.14 9.92 -22.39
C ARG A 60 1.23 10.61 -23.17
N LYS A 61 2.03 11.47 -22.55
CA LYS A 61 3.07 12.24 -23.23
C LYS A 61 4.37 11.47 -23.36
N ASN A 62 5.15 11.87 -24.36
CA ASN A 62 6.50 11.39 -24.52
C ASN A 62 7.37 11.96 -23.41
N TYR A 63 7.95 11.06 -22.70
CA TYR A 63 8.93 11.34 -21.68
C TYR A 63 10.27 11.76 -22.34
N ASN A 64 10.87 12.86 -21.85
CA ASN A 64 12.21 13.25 -22.25
C ASN A 64 13.23 12.70 -21.23
N PRO A 65 14.03 11.67 -21.59
CA PRO A 65 14.93 11.04 -20.67
C PRO A 65 16.08 11.93 -20.17
N SER A 66 16.28 13.10 -20.76
CA SER A 66 17.35 14.02 -20.36
C SER A 66 16.96 14.98 -19.25
N THR A 67 15.70 15.33 -19.11
CA THR A 67 15.24 16.33 -18.14
C THR A 67 14.62 15.72 -16.89
N TYR A 68 14.00 14.55 -16.96
CA TYR A 68 13.27 13.93 -15.86
C TYR A 68 12.31 14.88 -15.14
N ASP A 69 11.67 15.77 -15.89
CA ASP A 69 10.74 16.74 -15.34
C ASP A 69 9.39 16.06 -15.12
N PRO A 70 8.92 15.89 -13.86
CA PRO A 70 7.64 15.26 -13.59
C PRO A 70 6.47 16.05 -14.17
N ASP A 71 6.60 17.38 -14.32
CA ASP A 71 5.53 18.22 -14.86
C ASP A 71 5.32 17.98 -16.37
N GLU A 72 6.30 17.41 -17.06
CA GLU A 72 6.15 17.00 -18.47
C GLU A 72 5.39 15.67 -18.62
N ILE A 73 5.17 14.93 -17.52
CA ILE A 73 4.52 13.62 -17.54
C ILE A 73 3.02 13.81 -17.33
N GLU A 74 2.24 13.47 -18.34
CA GLU A 74 0.79 13.51 -18.27
C GLU A 74 0.23 12.11 -17.99
N PHE A 75 -0.36 11.93 -16.81
CA PHE A 75 -1.05 10.69 -16.45
C PHE A 75 -2.40 10.57 -17.13
N ASN A 76 -2.77 9.35 -17.48
CA ASN A 76 -4.11 9.03 -17.91
C ASN A 76 -5.10 9.25 -16.76
N GLN A 77 -6.09 10.12 -16.95
CA GLN A 77 -7.06 10.48 -15.91
C GLN A 77 -7.86 9.27 -15.39
N ASN A 78 -8.15 8.29 -16.24
CA ASN A 78 -8.81 7.07 -15.79
C ASN A 78 -7.90 6.22 -14.89
N PHE A 79 -6.59 6.23 -15.15
CA PHE A 79 -5.61 5.59 -14.29
C PHE A 79 -5.54 6.29 -12.94
N ILE A 80 -5.41 7.62 -12.92
CA ILE A 80 -5.40 8.42 -11.68
C ILE A 80 -6.64 8.15 -10.84
N LYS A 81 -7.82 8.23 -11.46
CA LYS A 81 -9.09 7.97 -10.77
C LYS A 81 -9.16 6.55 -10.19
N GLN A 82 -8.72 5.56 -10.97
CA GLN A 82 -8.81 4.15 -10.57
C GLN A 82 -7.79 3.78 -9.48
N TYR A 83 -6.56 4.28 -9.55
CA TYR A 83 -5.48 3.81 -8.68
C TYR A 83 -5.21 4.73 -7.49
N PHE A 84 -5.20 6.04 -7.69
CA PHE A 84 -4.88 6.96 -6.59
C PHE A 84 -6.10 7.29 -5.74
N LYS A 85 -7.21 7.67 -6.36
CA LYS A 85 -8.43 7.96 -5.62
C LYS A 85 -8.93 6.72 -4.89
N LEU A 86 -9.02 5.60 -5.59
CA LEU A 86 -9.42 4.34 -4.99
C LEU A 86 -8.46 3.91 -3.87
N SER A 87 -7.15 4.05 -4.07
CA SER A 87 -6.17 3.72 -3.03
C SER A 87 -6.35 4.57 -1.77
N GLY A 88 -6.64 5.86 -1.94
CA GLY A 88 -6.96 6.75 -0.83
C GLY A 88 -8.22 6.30 -0.09
N GLU A 89 -9.30 6.03 -0.82
CA GLU A 89 -10.57 5.57 -0.24
C GLU A 89 -10.38 4.26 0.55
N LEU A 90 -9.79 3.23 -0.06
CA LEU A 90 -9.56 1.94 0.60
C LEU A 90 -8.64 2.05 1.82
N GLY A 91 -7.59 2.87 1.73
CA GLY A 91 -6.65 3.07 2.82
C GLY A 91 -7.26 3.82 4.01
N MET A 92 -8.05 4.86 3.74
CA MET A 92 -8.77 5.62 4.77
C MET A 92 -9.79 4.74 5.49
N GLU A 93 -10.57 3.95 4.77
CA GLU A 93 -11.54 3.02 5.37
C GLU A 93 -10.84 1.99 6.28
N LEU A 94 -9.68 1.45 5.86
CA LEU A 94 -8.90 0.58 6.73
C LEU A 94 -8.40 1.30 7.98
N GLU A 95 -7.85 2.51 7.82
CA GLU A 95 -7.35 3.31 8.94
C GLU A 95 -8.48 3.63 9.94
N GLU A 96 -9.65 4.02 9.46
CA GLU A 96 -10.81 4.31 10.30
C GLU A 96 -11.26 3.07 11.07
N ALA A 97 -11.35 1.92 10.40
CA ALA A 97 -11.77 0.66 10.99
C ALA A 97 -10.75 0.09 11.98
N TYR A 98 -9.44 0.41 11.81
CA TYR A 98 -8.38 -0.14 12.65
C TYR A 98 -8.38 0.45 14.06
N PRO A 99 -8.13 -0.35 15.14
CA PRO A 99 -8.02 0.17 16.51
C PRO A 99 -6.89 1.18 16.63
N THR A 100 -7.14 2.27 17.35
CA THR A 100 -6.13 3.34 17.50
C THR A 100 -5.02 2.90 18.46
N ASN A 101 -5.39 2.31 19.58
CA ASN A 101 -4.48 1.98 20.66
C ASN A 101 -4.74 0.58 21.22
N LEU A 102 -3.68 -0.01 21.75
CA LEU A 102 -3.74 -1.22 22.57
C LEU A 102 -3.13 -0.95 23.92
N TYR A 103 -3.76 -1.43 24.99
CA TYR A 103 -3.23 -1.33 26.35
C TYR A 103 -2.51 -2.63 26.73
N LEU A 104 -1.18 -2.57 26.86
CA LEU A 104 -0.35 -3.72 27.18
C LEU A 104 0.60 -3.37 28.33
N ASN A 105 0.63 -4.21 29.37
CA ASN A 105 1.57 -4.09 30.50
C ASN A 105 1.62 -2.69 31.12
N GLY A 106 0.47 -2.05 31.30
CA GLY A 106 0.38 -0.71 31.89
C GLY A 106 0.73 0.45 30.94
N LYS A 107 0.95 0.16 29.64
CA LYS A 107 1.29 1.17 28.64
C LYS A 107 0.31 1.16 27.47
N THR A 108 0.01 2.35 26.96
CA THR A 108 -0.76 2.53 25.73
C THR A 108 0.19 2.49 24.53
N VAL A 109 -0.07 1.59 23.60
CA VAL A 109 0.70 1.44 22.35
C VAL A 109 -0.19 1.86 21.17
N SER A 110 0.27 2.83 20.34
CA SER A 110 -0.45 3.22 19.13
C SER A 110 -0.31 2.14 18.05
N LEU A 111 -1.43 1.63 17.57
CA LEU A 111 -1.47 0.62 16.51
C LEU A 111 -1.45 1.22 15.10
N LYS A 112 -1.74 2.52 14.97
CA LYS A 112 -1.77 3.24 13.69
C LYS A 112 -0.46 3.97 13.35
N ASN A 113 0.61 3.79 14.13
CA ASN A 113 1.87 4.47 13.88
C ASN A 113 2.57 3.88 12.65
N ILE A 114 2.68 4.70 11.59
CA ILE A 114 3.32 4.35 10.32
C ILE A 114 4.72 4.93 10.14
N ALA A 115 5.14 5.86 11.02
CA ALA A 115 6.35 6.69 10.83
C ALA A 115 7.67 5.90 10.71
N LYS A 116 7.70 4.64 11.13
CA LYS A 116 8.88 3.78 10.99
C LYS A 116 9.09 3.24 9.55
N LYS A 117 8.05 3.23 8.72
CA LYS A 117 8.08 2.60 7.39
C LYS A 117 7.62 3.51 6.27
N PHE A 118 6.75 4.47 6.55
CA PHE A 118 6.16 5.36 5.55
C PHE A 118 6.33 6.82 5.96
N LEU A 119 6.50 7.70 4.97
CA LEU A 119 6.64 9.14 5.18
C LEU A 119 5.30 9.80 5.57
N ASN A 120 4.22 9.33 4.99
CA ASN A 120 2.86 9.84 5.23
C ASN A 120 1.79 8.76 4.99
N MET A 121 0.55 9.09 5.37
CA MET A 121 -0.57 8.15 5.23
C MET A 121 -0.90 7.83 3.78
N SER A 122 -0.73 8.75 2.84
CA SER A 122 -1.00 8.50 1.42
C SER A 122 -0.10 7.40 0.85
N GLU A 123 1.17 7.36 1.28
CA GLU A 123 2.10 6.29 0.93
C GLU A 123 1.64 4.93 1.48
N PHE A 124 1.19 4.91 2.73
CA PHE A 124 0.62 3.72 3.34
C PHE A 124 -0.64 3.25 2.60
N TYR A 125 -1.57 4.15 2.25
CA TYR A 125 -2.79 3.80 1.53
C TYR A 125 -2.51 3.19 0.17
N PHE A 126 -1.54 3.77 -0.56
CA PHE A 126 -1.13 3.23 -1.85
C PHE A 126 -0.49 1.84 -1.71
N TRP A 127 0.38 1.66 -0.73
CA TRP A 127 1.00 0.37 -0.44
C TRP A 127 -0.03 -0.68 -0.04
N TYR A 128 -0.97 -0.34 0.85
CA TYR A 128 -2.07 -1.23 1.24
C TYR A 128 -2.90 -1.65 0.03
N SER A 129 -3.40 -0.69 -0.71
CA SER A 129 -4.21 -0.92 -1.90
C SER A 129 -3.49 -1.82 -2.93
N SER A 130 -2.19 -1.60 -3.14
CA SER A 130 -1.35 -2.43 -4.00
C SER A 130 -1.21 -3.86 -3.48
N THR A 131 -1.04 -4.04 -2.16
CA THR A 131 -0.94 -5.36 -1.51
C THR A 131 -2.19 -6.21 -1.74
N ILE A 132 -3.36 -5.59 -1.78
CA ILE A 132 -4.63 -6.28 -2.07
C ILE A 132 -5.01 -6.27 -3.55
N GLY A 133 -4.13 -5.75 -4.44
CA GLY A 133 -4.35 -5.69 -5.88
C GLY A 133 -5.44 -4.70 -6.30
N HIS A 134 -5.66 -3.62 -5.55
CA HIS A 134 -6.71 -2.61 -5.75
C HIS A 134 -8.13 -3.22 -5.85
N SER A 135 -8.37 -4.33 -5.15
CA SER A 135 -9.65 -5.06 -5.18
C SER A 135 -10.57 -4.58 -4.06
N ILE A 136 -11.71 -4.03 -4.45
CA ILE A 136 -12.77 -3.61 -3.53
C ILE A 136 -13.37 -4.81 -2.79
N GLU A 137 -13.56 -5.94 -3.48
CA GLU A 137 -14.09 -7.16 -2.88
C GLU A 137 -13.17 -7.68 -1.78
N LYS A 138 -11.86 -7.73 -2.05
CA LYS A 138 -10.88 -8.17 -1.07
C LYS A 138 -10.75 -7.18 0.09
N HIS A 139 -10.87 -5.90 -0.18
CA HIS A 139 -10.91 -4.88 0.87
C HIS A 139 -12.10 -5.09 1.81
N ARG A 140 -13.30 -5.28 1.29
CA ARG A 140 -14.50 -5.54 2.09
C ARG A 140 -14.34 -6.80 2.95
N GLU A 141 -13.83 -7.89 2.35
CA GLU A 141 -13.53 -9.12 3.10
C GLU A 141 -12.56 -8.85 4.27
N ILE A 142 -11.51 -8.04 4.04
CA ILE A 142 -10.55 -7.68 5.08
C ILE A 142 -11.20 -6.86 6.20
N LEU A 143 -12.07 -5.92 5.88
CA LEU A 143 -12.80 -5.13 6.89
C LEU A 143 -13.74 -6.01 7.72
N GLU A 144 -14.48 -6.92 7.10
CA GLU A 144 -15.35 -7.87 7.80
C GLU A 144 -14.54 -8.77 8.77
N ILE A 145 -13.37 -9.25 8.33
CA ILE A 145 -12.48 -10.06 9.17
C ILE A 145 -11.92 -9.22 10.31
N LEU A 146 -11.53 -7.98 10.05
CA LEU A 146 -11.02 -7.07 11.06
C LEU A 146 -12.08 -6.78 12.14
N GLU A 147 -13.32 -6.50 11.75
CA GLU A 147 -14.41 -6.28 12.69
C GLU A 147 -14.69 -7.52 13.56
N TRP A 148 -14.68 -8.71 12.95
CA TRP A 148 -14.78 -9.95 13.70
C TRP A 148 -13.62 -10.11 14.69
N ALA A 149 -12.37 -9.89 14.25
CA ALA A 149 -11.19 -10.01 15.12
C ALA A 149 -11.19 -9.00 16.26
N LYS A 150 -11.67 -7.77 16.01
CA LYS A 150 -11.89 -6.74 17.06
C LYS A 150 -12.89 -7.22 18.10
N SER A 151 -14.02 -7.80 17.68
CA SER A 151 -15.03 -8.33 18.59
C SER A 151 -14.54 -9.44 19.50
N LYS A 152 -13.39 -10.04 19.19
CA LYS A 152 -12.73 -11.13 19.92
C LYS A 152 -11.44 -10.69 20.61
N ASP A 153 -11.11 -9.39 20.63
CA ASP A 153 -9.86 -8.84 21.17
C ASP A 153 -8.57 -9.46 20.57
N LEU A 154 -8.64 -9.90 19.31
CA LEU A 154 -7.52 -10.55 18.64
C LEU A 154 -6.55 -9.55 17.98
N VAL A 155 -6.96 -8.31 17.75
CA VAL A 155 -6.15 -7.29 17.04
C VAL A 155 -5.12 -6.69 18.00
N GLN A 156 -3.96 -7.34 18.09
CA GLN A 156 -2.85 -6.94 18.97
C GLN A 156 -1.58 -6.55 18.21
N VAL A 157 -1.66 -6.43 16.90
CA VAL A 157 -0.55 -6.04 16.02
C VAL A 157 -0.76 -4.64 15.44
N SER A 158 0.31 -3.98 14.99
CA SER A 158 0.20 -2.70 14.32
C SER A 158 -0.50 -2.84 12.95
N MET A 159 -1.10 -1.76 12.47
CA MET A 159 -1.73 -1.72 11.15
C MET A 159 -0.75 -2.09 10.02
N ILE A 160 0.52 -1.68 10.13
CA ILE A 160 1.58 -2.08 9.21
C ILE A 160 1.80 -3.59 9.24
N GLU A 161 1.92 -4.17 10.41
CA GLU A 161 2.15 -5.61 10.58
C GLU A 161 0.94 -6.41 10.10
N PHE A 162 -0.27 -5.99 10.42
CA PHE A 162 -1.50 -6.58 9.93
C PHE A 162 -1.52 -6.70 8.39
N VAL A 163 -1.09 -5.64 7.70
CA VAL A 163 -1.02 -5.63 6.23
C VAL A 163 0.19 -6.43 5.72
N SER A 164 1.40 -6.22 6.27
CA SER A 164 2.63 -6.85 5.76
C SER A 164 2.66 -8.36 5.94
N SER A 165 2.17 -8.86 7.07
CA SER A 165 2.06 -10.30 7.35
C SER A 165 0.77 -10.92 6.81
N GLN A 166 -0.11 -10.11 6.22
CA GLN A 166 -1.44 -10.53 5.77
C GLN A 166 -2.25 -11.22 6.90
N LYS A 167 -2.18 -10.65 8.11
CA LYS A 167 -2.78 -11.21 9.33
C LYS A 167 -4.29 -11.52 9.22
N TRP A 168 -4.98 -10.84 8.30
CA TRP A 168 -6.39 -11.16 8.00
C TRP A 168 -6.59 -12.60 7.49
N LYS A 169 -5.60 -13.24 6.87
CA LYS A 169 -5.72 -14.63 6.43
C LYS A 169 -5.80 -15.57 7.63
N GLU A 170 -4.94 -15.35 8.62
CA GLU A 170 -4.96 -16.11 9.88
C GLU A 170 -6.29 -15.88 10.63
N PHE A 171 -6.73 -14.63 10.75
CA PHE A 171 -8.01 -14.31 11.38
C PHE A 171 -9.20 -14.92 10.64
N LYS A 172 -9.16 -14.96 9.31
CA LYS A 172 -10.16 -15.64 8.50
C LYS A 172 -10.22 -17.13 8.80
N GLU A 173 -9.07 -17.81 8.84
CA GLU A 173 -9.00 -19.23 9.19
C GLU A 173 -9.54 -19.50 10.60
N MET A 174 -9.20 -18.67 11.58
CA MET A 174 -9.73 -18.76 12.92
C MET A 174 -11.25 -18.61 12.96
N ARG A 175 -11.79 -17.61 12.25
CA ARG A 175 -13.23 -17.39 12.13
C ARG A 175 -13.93 -18.59 11.51
N ASP A 176 -13.41 -19.08 10.39
CA ASP A 176 -14.01 -20.16 9.61
C ASP A 176 -13.94 -21.52 10.35
N LYS A 177 -12.93 -21.71 11.21
CA LYS A 177 -12.83 -22.85 12.12
C LYS A 177 -13.65 -22.70 13.42
N GLY A 178 -14.36 -21.59 13.61
CA GLY A 178 -15.16 -21.33 14.82
C GLY A 178 -14.32 -21.12 16.09
N ILE A 179 -13.04 -20.74 15.94
CA ILE A 179 -12.13 -20.51 17.07
C ILE A 179 -12.50 -19.18 17.71
N ASN A 180 -13.07 -19.25 18.94
CA ASN A 180 -13.46 -18.07 19.71
C ASN A 180 -12.47 -17.85 20.85
N GLY A 181 -11.57 -16.86 20.74
CA GLY A 181 -10.71 -16.42 21.83
C GLY A 181 -9.20 -16.49 21.54
N LYS A 182 -8.40 -15.97 22.47
CA LYS A 182 -6.93 -15.98 22.40
C LYS A 182 -6.44 -17.44 22.38
N VAL A 183 -6.06 -17.92 21.20
CA VAL A 183 -5.30 -19.16 21.08
C VAL A 183 -3.87 -18.84 21.50
N SER A 184 -3.38 -19.45 22.58
CA SER A 184 -1.93 -19.43 22.84
C SER A 184 -1.24 -20.11 21.66
N THR A 185 -0.10 -19.60 21.26
CA THR A 185 0.70 -20.13 20.14
C THR A 185 1.01 -21.63 20.28
N GLU A 186 0.91 -22.20 21.47
CA GLU A 186 1.12 -23.63 21.76
C GLU A 186 0.00 -24.54 21.21
N GLN A 187 -1.22 -24.03 21.05
CA GLN A 187 -2.35 -24.83 20.55
C GLN A 187 -2.40 -24.99 19.03
N LEU A 188 -1.61 -24.21 18.27
CA LEU A 188 -1.54 -24.31 16.81
C LEU A 188 -0.64 -25.44 16.30
N TYR A 189 0.21 -25.98 17.16
CA TYR A 189 1.17 -27.04 16.78
C TYR A 189 0.70 -28.46 17.15
N ASP A 190 -0.36 -28.63 17.93
CA ASP A 190 -0.86 -29.94 18.34
C ASP A 190 -1.90 -30.57 17.39
N THR A 191 -2.16 -29.95 16.21
CA THR A 191 -3.12 -30.45 15.22
C THR A 191 -2.50 -30.73 13.85
N ALA A 192 -1.17 -30.96 13.78
CA ALA A 192 -0.49 -31.35 12.55
C ALA A 192 -0.10 -32.83 12.56
#